data_e3687293dbffb21a7b6b0b030c29b0b9
#
_entry.id   e3687293dbffb21a7b6b0b030c29b0b9
#
_cell.length_a   1.000
_cell.length_b   1.000
_cell.length_c   1.000
_cell.angle_alpha   90.00
_cell.angle_beta   90.00
_cell.angle_gamma   90.00
#
_symmetry.space_group_name_H-M   'P 1'
#
loop_
_entity.id
_entity.type
_entity.pdbx_description
1 polymer ?
#
loop_
_entity_poly.entity_id
_entity_poly.type
_entity_poly.pdbx_seq_one_letter_code
_entity_poly.pdbx_strand_id
1 'polypeptide(L)'
;VTVPTHEGLGYSEGDIRRLHEVAGKSQFESPLDVRTIIDNYEYLDDWRANYRIQSVRSSLQNTRITCIDAAILSYGLLELLFPETKRRLLAIHRRDPKKDEECGHCVALYWGPDGRVGSFSKSSFKGLGHREPIYADEAAVATSYAEAYVAMEFVPLYFGVTTLEAAAPDLDWRFHTGDLNEISDRLQATYEYGFMVG
;
A
#
# COMPACT_ATOMS: atom_id res chain seq x y z
N VAL A 1 1.53 -2.56 23.14
CA VAL A 1 2.50 -3.47 22.49
C VAL A 1 3.83 -2.77 22.52
N THR A 2 4.82 -3.33 23.23
CA THR A 2 6.20 -2.91 23.10
C THR A 2 6.62 -3.23 21.67
N VAL A 3 6.98 -2.20 20.91
CA VAL A 3 7.50 -2.39 19.55
C VAL A 3 8.62 -3.43 19.62
N PRO A 4 8.59 -4.51 18.80
CA PRO A 4 9.66 -5.49 18.77
C PRO A 4 11.00 -4.77 18.65
N THR A 5 12.04 -5.26 19.31
CA THR A 5 13.36 -4.65 19.23
C THR A 5 13.76 -4.52 17.77
N HIS A 6 13.84 -3.28 17.30
CA HIS A 6 14.07 -2.85 15.92
C HIS A 6 15.35 -3.41 15.28
N GLU A 7 16.25 -3.90 16.10
CA GLU A 7 17.55 -4.42 15.71
C GLU A 7 17.46 -5.59 14.72
N GLY A 8 16.42 -6.44 14.84
CA GLY A 8 16.21 -7.57 13.93
C GLY A 8 15.77 -7.18 12.51
N LEU A 9 15.15 -6.00 12.32
CA LEU A 9 14.65 -5.52 11.04
C LEU A 9 15.56 -4.45 10.39
N GLY A 10 16.65 -4.06 11.05
CA GLY A 10 17.63 -3.13 10.51
C GLY A 10 17.23 -1.65 10.55
N TYR A 11 16.10 -1.28 11.18
CA TYR A 11 15.74 0.12 11.39
C TYR A 11 16.59 0.73 12.51
N SER A 12 17.06 1.97 12.30
CA SER A 12 17.78 2.72 13.30
C SER A 12 16.84 3.37 14.32
N GLU A 13 17.35 3.76 15.49
CA GLU A 13 16.60 4.57 16.46
C GLU A 13 16.08 5.88 15.82
N GLY A 14 16.81 6.44 14.86
CA GLY A 14 16.40 7.62 14.10
C GLY A 14 15.17 7.35 13.24
N ASP A 15 15.08 6.18 12.60
CA ASP A 15 13.91 5.79 11.80
C ASP A 15 12.68 5.64 12.70
N ILE A 16 12.85 5.02 13.86
CA ILE A 16 11.75 4.85 14.83
C ILE A 16 11.30 6.17 15.42
N ARG A 17 12.24 7.05 15.77
CA ARG A 17 11.88 8.41 16.21
C ARG A 17 11.08 9.14 15.12
N ARG A 18 11.53 9.05 13.87
CA ARG A 18 10.85 9.66 12.74
C ARG A 18 9.45 9.08 12.54
N LEU A 19 9.27 7.78 12.72
CA LEU A 19 7.97 7.13 12.68
C LEU A 19 7.02 7.73 13.72
N HIS A 20 7.46 7.88 14.96
CA HIS A 20 6.66 8.50 16.02
C HIS A 20 6.31 9.97 15.73
N GLU A 21 7.26 10.73 15.16
CA GLU A 21 7.02 12.13 14.74
C GLU A 21 5.94 12.18 13.65
N VAL A 22 6.05 11.37 12.60
CA VAL A 22 5.06 11.33 11.52
C VAL A 22 3.70 10.87 12.03
N ALA A 23 3.67 9.88 12.91
CA ALA A 23 2.43 9.39 13.52
C ALA A 23 1.79 10.39 14.49
N GLY A 24 2.56 11.32 15.05
CA GLY A 24 2.11 12.22 16.13
C GLY A 24 1.76 11.50 17.43
N LYS A 25 2.31 10.28 17.65
CA LYS A 25 2.00 9.44 18.80
C LYS A 25 3.20 8.57 19.20
N SER A 26 3.25 8.21 20.49
CA SER A 26 4.34 7.42 21.07
C SER A 26 4.07 5.92 21.17
N GLN A 27 2.84 5.49 20.94
CA GLN A 27 2.44 4.09 21.03
C GLN A 27 1.50 3.71 19.88
N PHE A 28 1.61 2.48 19.42
CA PHE A 28 0.76 1.89 18.40
C PHE A 28 0.00 0.73 19.02
N GLU A 29 -1.33 0.74 18.89
CA GLU A 29 -2.22 -0.19 19.60
C GLU A 29 -2.87 -1.21 18.66
N SER A 30 -3.04 -0.84 17.40
CA SER A 30 -3.69 -1.67 16.40
C SER A 30 -3.18 -1.41 14.99
N PRO A 31 -3.37 -2.31 14.03
CA PRO A 31 -3.07 -2.07 12.62
C PRO A 31 -3.69 -0.79 12.06
N LEU A 32 -4.82 -0.33 12.60
CA LEU A 32 -5.47 0.92 12.18
C LEU A 32 -4.62 2.17 12.43
N ASP A 33 -3.62 2.09 13.29
CA ASP A 33 -2.68 3.20 13.52
C ASP A 33 -1.83 3.51 12.29
N VAL A 34 -1.61 2.52 11.42
CA VAL A 34 -0.94 2.71 10.14
C VAL A 34 -1.70 3.72 9.26
N ARG A 35 -3.04 3.71 9.32
CA ARG A 35 -3.87 4.71 8.62
C ARG A 35 -3.50 6.13 9.00
N THR A 36 -3.37 6.41 10.30
CA THR A 36 -3.01 7.76 10.79
C THR A 36 -1.67 8.22 10.21
N ILE A 37 -0.70 7.29 10.10
CA ILE A 37 0.59 7.58 9.50
C ILE A 37 0.43 7.95 8.03
N ILE A 38 -0.30 7.14 7.25
CA ILE A 38 -0.51 7.35 5.82
C ILE A 38 -1.31 8.63 5.55
N ASP A 39 -2.28 8.97 6.39
CA ASP A 39 -3.11 10.19 6.25
C ASP A 39 -2.26 11.46 6.39
N ASN A 40 -1.17 11.45 7.15
CA ASN A 40 -0.29 12.59 7.35
C ASN A 40 0.61 12.93 6.15
N TYR A 41 0.65 12.09 5.11
CA TYR A 41 1.37 12.40 3.88
C TYR A 41 0.49 13.18 2.90
N GLU A 42 1.12 14.05 2.11
CA GLU A 42 0.50 14.60 0.92
C GLU A 42 0.56 13.57 -0.22
N TYR A 43 -0.48 13.53 -1.07
CA TYR A 43 -0.46 12.68 -2.26
C TYR A 43 0.38 13.32 -3.37
N LEU A 44 1.28 12.53 -3.95
CA LEU A 44 2.08 12.94 -5.10
C LEU A 44 1.39 12.51 -6.39
N ASP A 45 0.73 13.46 -7.06
CA ASP A 45 -0.01 13.24 -8.31
C ASP A 45 0.89 13.23 -9.56
N ASP A 46 2.04 13.88 -9.47
CA ASP A 46 2.96 14.08 -10.59
C ASP A 46 4.02 12.95 -10.60
N TRP A 47 3.64 11.80 -11.10
CA TRP A 47 4.55 10.68 -11.33
C TRP A 47 4.94 10.59 -12.80
N ARG A 48 6.10 11.14 -13.09
CA ARG A 48 6.70 11.18 -14.42
C ARG A 48 7.41 9.88 -14.73
N ALA A 49 7.78 9.72 -16.03
CA ALA A 49 8.43 8.54 -16.59
C ALA A 49 9.70 8.04 -15.87
N ASN A 50 10.25 8.79 -14.91
CA ASN A 50 11.45 8.42 -14.15
C ASN A 50 11.20 8.41 -12.64
N TYR A 51 9.97 8.17 -12.21
CA TYR A 51 9.66 8.11 -10.79
C TYR A 51 10.33 6.89 -10.14
N ARG A 52 11.01 7.14 -9.03
CA ARG A 52 11.57 6.07 -8.20
C ARG A 52 10.65 5.82 -7.01
N ILE A 53 10.19 4.58 -6.92
CA ILE A 53 9.38 4.12 -5.79
C ILE A 53 10.21 4.23 -4.51
N GLN A 54 9.60 4.76 -3.47
CA GLN A 54 10.23 4.97 -2.18
C GLN A 54 10.24 3.68 -1.36
N SER A 55 11.37 3.38 -0.73
CA SER A 55 11.44 2.37 0.32
C SER A 55 10.68 2.84 1.58
N VAL A 56 10.40 1.93 2.51
CA VAL A 56 9.79 2.28 3.80
C VAL A 56 10.57 3.40 4.49
N ARG A 57 11.90 3.25 4.57
CA ARG A 57 12.78 4.25 5.19
C ARG A 57 12.77 5.58 4.47
N SER A 58 12.82 5.58 3.14
CA SER A 58 12.79 6.85 2.38
C SER A 58 11.43 7.53 2.49
N SER A 59 10.33 6.77 2.53
CA SER A 59 9.00 7.34 2.77
C SER A 59 8.93 8.05 4.13
N LEU A 60 9.50 7.47 5.19
CA LEU A 60 9.54 8.12 6.52
C LEU A 60 10.28 9.47 6.51
N GLN A 61 11.22 9.67 5.58
CA GLN A 61 11.97 10.93 5.46
C GLN A 61 11.28 11.97 4.56
N ASN A 62 10.28 11.56 3.78
CA ASN A 62 9.54 12.42 2.86
C ASN A 62 8.23 12.90 3.47
N THR A 63 7.58 13.83 2.78
CA THR A 63 6.24 14.36 3.14
C THR A 63 5.18 14.02 2.09
N ARG A 64 5.60 13.50 0.94
CA ARG A 64 4.74 13.19 -0.22
C ARG A 64 4.99 11.78 -0.71
N ILE A 65 3.91 11.06 -1.01
CA ILE A 65 3.93 9.67 -1.47
C ILE A 65 2.89 9.43 -2.57
N THR A 66 3.18 8.49 -3.47
CA THR A 66 2.22 7.94 -4.44
C THR A 66 1.38 6.83 -3.79
N CYS A 67 0.43 6.26 -4.54
CA CYS A 67 -0.35 5.12 -4.05
C CYS A 67 0.53 3.88 -3.79
N ILE A 68 1.51 3.62 -4.64
CA ILE A 68 2.41 2.47 -4.47
C ILE A 68 3.40 2.67 -3.31
N ASP A 69 3.91 3.88 -3.10
CA ASP A 69 4.74 4.19 -1.92
C ASP A 69 3.94 4.00 -0.63
N ALA A 70 2.69 4.48 -0.61
CA ALA A 70 1.79 4.30 0.53
C ALA A 70 1.52 2.82 0.82
N ALA A 71 1.36 2.01 -0.23
CA ALA A 71 1.16 0.57 -0.10
C ALA A 71 2.41 -0.12 0.48
N ILE A 72 3.60 0.19 -0.04
CA ILE A 72 4.87 -0.37 0.44
C ILE A 72 5.15 0.10 1.88
N LEU A 73 4.95 1.39 2.17
CA LEU A 73 5.10 1.93 3.52
C LEU A 73 4.15 1.23 4.50
N SER A 74 2.88 1.10 4.15
CA SER A 74 1.89 0.42 5.00
C SER A 74 2.25 -1.04 5.24
N TYR A 75 2.70 -1.75 4.19
CA TYR A 75 3.15 -3.14 4.28
C TYR A 75 4.32 -3.29 5.26
N GLY A 76 5.35 -2.46 5.14
CA GLY A 76 6.51 -2.47 6.03
C GLY A 76 6.19 -2.00 7.45
N LEU A 77 5.27 -1.05 7.63
CA LEU A 77 4.80 -0.64 8.96
C LEU A 77 3.99 -1.73 9.66
N LEU A 78 3.18 -2.48 8.92
CA LEU A 78 2.51 -3.67 9.47
C LEU A 78 3.54 -4.72 9.92
N GLU A 79 4.59 -4.94 9.12
CA GLU A 79 5.68 -5.85 9.50
C GLU A 79 6.39 -5.40 10.78
N LEU A 80 6.70 -4.12 10.87
CA LEU A 80 7.45 -3.55 11.99
C LEU A 80 6.62 -3.50 13.28
N LEU A 81 5.37 -3.06 13.20
CA LEU A 81 4.55 -2.74 14.36
C LEU A 81 3.62 -3.90 14.77
N PHE A 82 3.20 -4.70 13.80
CA PHE A 82 2.19 -5.74 13.97
C PHE A 82 2.58 -7.00 13.17
N PRO A 83 3.73 -7.65 13.47
CA PRO A 83 4.29 -8.72 12.65
C PRO A 83 3.36 -9.92 12.45
N GLU A 84 2.46 -10.17 13.40
CA GLU A 84 1.46 -11.26 13.34
C GLU A 84 0.28 -10.93 12.41
N THR A 85 0.17 -9.67 11.97
CA THR A 85 -0.91 -9.27 11.06
C THR A 85 -0.62 -9.78 9.66
N LYS A 86 -1.53 -10.62 9.13
CA LYS A 86 -1.48 -11.03 7.72
C LYS A 86 -1.59 -9.80 6.84
N ARG A 87 -0.71 -9.71 5.83
CA ARG A 87 -0.63 -8.56 4.91
C ARG A 87 -0.34 -9.01 3.49
N ARG A 88 -0.85 -8.29 2.53
CA ARG A 88 -0.58 -8.47 1.08
C ARG A 88 -0.64 -7.11 0.38
N LEU A 89 -0.21 -7.06 -0.87
CA LEU A 89 -0.45 -5.95 -1.78
C LEU A 89 -1.61 -6.30 -2.71
N LEU A 90 -2.46 -5.34 -2.98
CA LEU A 90 -3.52 -5.42 -3.98
C LEU A 90 -3.30 -4.30 -4.99
N ALA A 91 -3.17 -4.64 -6.25
CA ALA A 91 -3.21 -3.70 -7.36
C ALA A 91 -4.53 -3.84 -8.12
N ILE A 92 -5.17 -2.72 -8.40
CA ILE A 92 -6.44 -2.65 -9.11
C ILE A 92 -6.20 -1.88 -10.40
N HIS A 93 -6.44 -2.52 -11.54
CA HIS A 93 -6.24 -1.94 -12.86
C HIS A 93 -7.54 -1.44 -13.46
N ARG A 94 -7.46 -0.30 -14.12
CA ARG A 94 -8.59 0.37 -14.76
C ARG A 94 -8.16 1.01 -16.07
N ARG A 95 -9.13 1.26 -16.95
CA ARG A 95 -8.95 2.08 -18.15
C ARG A 95 -9.68 3.43 -17.99
N ASP A 96 -9.02 4.50 -18.38
CA ASP A 96 -9.66 5.79 -18.61
C ASP A 96 -10.22 5.82 -20.05
N PRO A 97 -11.53 5.73 -20.26
CA PRO A 97 -12.09 5.65 -21.61
C PRO A 97 -11.94 6.97 -22.40
N LYS A 98 -11.66 8.09 -21.70
CA LYS A 98 -11.47 9.39 -22.34
C LYS A 98 -10.07 9.56 -22.92
N LYS A 99 -9.08 8.87 -22.34
CA LYS A 99 -7.67 8.95 -22.75
C LYS A 99 -7.19 7.68 -23.43
N ASP A 100 -7.97 6.58 -23.32
CA ASP A 100 -7.59 5.21 -23.70
C ASP A 100 -6.28 4.75 -23.01
N GLU A 101 -6.12 5.16 -21.75
CA GLU A 101 -4.96 4.82 -20.94
C GLU A 101 -5.33 3.83 -19.83
N GLU A 102 -4.46 2.85 -19.63
CA GLU A 102 -4.54 1.96 -18.47
C GLU A 102 -3.73 2.52 -17.31
N CYS A 103 -4.32 2.48 -16.13
CA CYS A 103 -3.70 2.91 -14.89
C CYS A 103 -3.98 1.90 -13.78
N GLY A 104 -3.09 1.85 -12.81
CA GLY A 104 -3.24 1.04 -11.60
C GLY A 104 -3.39 1.89 -10.34
N HIS A 105 -3.96 1.28 -9.32
CA HIS A 105 -3.94 1.78 -7.94
C HIS A 105 -3.47 0.66 -7.03
N CYS A 106 -2.46 0.93 -6.22
CA CYS A 106 -1.87 -0.05 -5.31
C CYS A 106 -2.26 0.28 -3.86
N VAL A 107 -2.63 -0.74 -3.10
CA VAL A 107 -3.00 -0.64 -1.69
C VAL A 107 -2.38 -1.78 -0.89
N ALA A 108 -2.15 -1.58 0.40
CA ALA A 108 -1.78 -2.65 1.31
C ALA A 108 -3.03 -3.24 1.96
N LEU A 109 -3.20 -4.53 1.85
CA LEU A 109 -4.23 -5.29 2.55
C LEU A 109 -3.74 -5.68 3.94
N TYR A 110 -4.66 -5.71 4.90
CA TYR A 110 -4.44 -6.26 6.23
C TYR A 110 -5.68 -7.01 6.73
N TRP A 111 -5.46 -7.97 7.63
CA TRP A 111 -6.55 -8.74 8.23
C TRP A 111 -6.78 -8.28 9.66
N GLY A 112 -8.03 -7.97 9.97
CA GLY A 112 -8.49 -7.73 11.33
C GLY A 112 -8.48 -9.01 12.17
N PRO A 113 -8.68 -8.89 13.48
CA PRO A 113 -8.65 -10.03 14.41
C PRO A 113 -9.81 -11.04 14.15
N ASP A 114 -10.86 -10.62 13.48
CA ASP A 114 -11.99 -11.46 13.06
C ASP A 114 -11.79 -12.12 11.70
N GLY A 115 -10.59 -11.94 11.08
CA GLY A 115 -10.24 -12.47 9.77
C GLY A 115 -10.79 -11.67 8.59
N ARG A 116 -11.48 -10.56 8.83
CA ARG A 116 -11.94 -9.68 7.76
C ARG A 116 -10.82 -8.82 7.22
N VAL A 117 -10.94 -8.44 5.96
CA VAL A 117 -9.90 -7.72 5.22
C VAL A 117 -10.23 -6.24 5.15
N GLY A 118 -9.23 -5.42 5.39
CA GLY A 118 -9.22 -3.99 5.13
C GLY A 118 -8.06 -3.59 4.25
N SER A 119 -7.93 -2.29 3.94
CA SER A 119 -6.80 -1.79 3.18
C SER A 119 -6.36 -0.40 3.58
N PHE A 120 -5.06 -0.15 3.47
CA PHE A 120 -4.46 1.17 3.55
C PHE A 120 -4.17 1.68 2.14
N SER A 121 -4.59 2.90 1.87
CA SER A 121 -4.56 3.50 0.56
C SER A 121 -4.27 4.99 0.64
N LYS A 122 -3.58 5.55 -0.36
CA LYS A 122 -3.42 6.99 -0.55
C LYS A 122 -3.74 7.33 -1.99
N SER A 123 -4.63 8.31 -2.18
CA SER A 123 -5.05 8.78 -3.50
C SER A 123 -5.58 10.20 -3.43
N SER A 124 -5.46 10.95 -4.52
CA SER A 124 -6.17 12.22 -4.73
C SER A 124 -7.64 12.03 -5.11
N PHE A 125 -8.01 10.84 -5.60
CA PHE A 125 -9.37 10.55 -6.01
C PHE A 125 -10.28 10.23 -4.82
N LYS A 126 -11.41 10.93 -4.75
CA LYS A 126 -12.45 10.63 -3.77
C LYS A 126 -12.98 9.20 -3.99
N GLY A 127 -13.08 8.43 -2.91
CA GLY A 127 -13.56 7.04 -2.96
C GLY A 127 -12.45 6.00 -3.10
N LEU A 128 -11.20 6.39 -3.35
CA LEU A 128 -10.04 5.47 -3.34
C LEU A 128 -9.23 5.51 -2.04
N GLY A 129 -9.81 5.96 -0.94
CA GLY A 129 -9.20 5.95 0.38
C GLY A 129 -9.13 4.55 1.02
N HIS A 130 -8.74 4.53 2.28
CA HIS A 130 -8.71 3.31 3.10
C HIS A 130 -10.03 2.54 3.11
N ARG A 131 -9.94 1.24 3.40
CA ARG A 131 -11.10 0.38 3.68
C ARG A 131 -10.96 -0.20 5.08
N GLU A 132 -12.02 -0.09 5.87
CA GLU A 132 -12.12 -0.76 7.15
C GLU A 132 -12.09 -2.30 6.97
N PRO A 133 -11.64 -3.09 7.96
CA PRO A 133 -11.55 -4.55 7.84
C PRO A 133 -12.92 -5.20 8.01
N ILE A 134 -13.79 -4.99 7.04
CA ILE A 134 -15.18 -5.51 7.02
C ILE A 134 -15.45 -6.47 5.85
N TYR A 135 -14.49 -6.61 4.94
CA TYR A 135 -14.64 -7.42 3.73
C TYR A 135 -14.28 -8.88 3.99
N ALA A 136 -14.97 -9.79 3.32
CA ALA A 136 -14.79 -11.23 3.50
C ALA A 136 -13.42 -11.71 3.00
N ASP A 137 -12.93 -11.11 1.91
CA ASP A 137 -11.69 -11.48 1.22
C ASP A 137 -11.12 -10.33 0.39
N GLU A 138 -10.00 -10.58 -0.27
CA GLU A 138 -9.31 -9.61 -1.13
C GLU A 138 -10.14 -9.21 -2.35
N ALA A 139 -10.93 -10.13 -2.92
CA ALA A 139 -11.78 -9.86 -4.07
C ALA A 139 -12.91 -8.88 -3.70
N ALA A 140 -13.47 -9.01 -2.51
CA ALA A 140 -14.48 -8.06 -2.00
C ALA A 140 -13.88 -6.66 -1.78
N VAL A 141 -12.63 -6.55 -1.32
CA VAL A 141 -11.92 -5.26 -1.25
C VAL A 141 -11.72 -4.70 -2.66
N ALA A 142 -11.23 -5.51 -3.61
CA ALA A 142 -11.03 -5.10 -5.00
C ALA A 142 -12.35 -4.60 -5.63
N THR A 143 -13.45 -5.31 -5.41
CA THR A 143 -14.78 -4.91 -5.88
C THR A 143 -15.18 -3.53 -5.34
N SER A 144 -14.92 -3.23 -4.08
CA SER A 144 -15.25 -1.92 -3.49
C SER A 144 -14.48 -0.76 -4.15
N TYR A 145 -13.27 -1.01 -4.64
CA TYR A 145 -12.52 -0.03 -5.44
C TYR A 145 -13.04 0.04 -6.88
N ALA A 146 -13.42 -1.10 -7.47
CA ALA A 146 -14.03 -1.14 -8.80
C ALA A 146 -15.33 -0.31 -8.85
N GLU A 147 -16.18 -0.43 -7.84
CA GLU A 147 -17.40 0.40 -7.69
C GLU A 147 -17.06 1.90 -7.64
N ALA A 148 -16.00 2.27 -6.91
CA ALA A 148 -15.53 3.65 -6.89
C ALA A 148 -15.02 4.11 -8.26
N TYR A 149 -14.35 3.25 -9.02
CA TYR A 149 -13.92 3.55 -10.38
C TYR A 149 -15.10 3.75 -11.33
N VAL A 150 -16.11 2.88 -11.29
CA VAL A 150 -17.34 3.03 -12.08
C VAL A 150 -18.03 4.35 -11.76
N ALA A 151 -18.11 4.73 -10.49
CA ALA A 151 -18.67 6.02 -10.09
C ALA A 151 -17.89 7.24 -10.63
N MET A 152 -16.63 7.07 -11.01
CA MET A 152 -15.76 8.07 -11.65
C MET A 152 -15.70 7.93 -13.17
N GLU A 153 -16.53 7.10 -13.76
CA GLU A 153 -16.58 6.81 -15.22
C GLU A 153 -15.33 6.08 -15.76
N PHE A 154 -14.56 5.40 -14.90
CA PHE A 154 -13.49 4.50 -15.33
C PHE A 154 -14.02 3.08 -15.54
N VAL A 155 -13.32 2.31 -16.36
CA VAL A 155 -13.63 0.91 -16.60
C VAL A 155 -12.69 0.04 -15.78
N PRO A 156 -13.16 -0.67 -14.72
CA PRO A 156 -12.37 -1.65 -14.01
C PRO A 156 -12.00 -2.80 -14.94
N LEU A 157 -10.76 -3.28 -14.87
CA LEU A 157 -10.25 -4.36 -15.73
C LEU A 157 -10.02 -5.65 -14.95
N TYR A 158 -9.00 -5.64 -14.10
CA TYR A 158 -8.63 -6.78 -13.27
C TYR A 158 -7.95 -6.30 -11.99
N PHE A 159 -7.77 -7.21 -11.06
CA PHE A 159 -6.92 -6.99 -9.89
C PHE A 159 -5.88 -8.09 -9.75
N GLY A 160 -4.78 -7.77 -9.09
CA GLY A 160 -3.74 -8.73 -8.74
C GLY A 160 -3.37 -8.61 -7.27
N VAL A 161 -3.11 -9.73 -6.63
CA VAL A 161 -2.69 -9.80 -5.23
C VAL A 161 -1.33 -10.48 -5.14
N THR A 162 -0.41 -9.91 -4.36
CA THR A 162 0.93 -10.46 -4.16
C THR A 162 1.49 -10.08 -2.79
N THR A 163 2.71 -10.50 -2.50
CA THR A 163 3.50 -10.00 -1.36
C THR A 163 4.77 -9.35 -1.86
N LEU A 164 5.38 -8.47 -1.05
CA LEU A 164 6.66 -7.86 -1.41
C LEU A 164 7.77 -8.91 -1.54
N GLU A 165 7.75 -9.92 -0.68
CA GLU A 165 8.73 -11.01 -0.67
C GLU A 165 8.64 -11.88 -1.93
N ALA A 166 7.43 -12.10 -2.46
CA ALA A 166 7.24 -12.84 -3.71
C ALA A 166 7.64 -12.01 -4.93
N ALA A 167 7.29 -10.71 -4.93
CA ALA A 167 7.52 -9.82 -6.08
C ALA A 167 9.01 -9.52 -6.29
N ALA A 168 9.77 -9.38 -5.21
CA ALA A 168 11.20 -9.10 -5.30
C ALA A 168 11.95 -9.67 -4.09
N PRO A 169 12.21 -10.98 -4.11
CA PRO A 169 12.89 -11.68 -3.02
C PRO A 169 14.36 -11.24 -2.84
N ASP A 170 14.92 -10.59 -3.85
CA ASP A 170 16.28 -10.03 -3.90
C ASP A 170 16.36 -8.58 -3.40
N LEU A 171 15.23 -7.93 -3.13
CA LEU A 171 15.19 -6.54 -2.65
C LEU A 171 14.76 -6.48 -1.18
N ASP A 172 15.47 -5.65 -0.43
CA ASP A 172 15.00 -5.25 0.89
C ASP A 172 14.19 -3.95 0.78
N TRP A 173 12.88 -4.10 0.67
CA TRP A 173 11.91 -3.00 0.52
C TRP A 173 11.95 -1.98 1.66
N ARG A 174 12.56 -2.35 2.78
CA ARG A 174 12.73 -1.44 3.91
C ARG A 174 13.71 -0.32 3.57
N PHE A 175 14.70 -0.60 2.73
CA PHE A 175 15.85 0.29 2.46
C PHE A 175 16.08 0.61 0.99
N HIS A 176 15.60 -0.21 0.07
CA HIS A 176 15.85 -0.03 -1.36
C HIS A 176 14.73 0.71 -2.05
N THR A 177 15.10 1.57 -2.98
CA THR A 177 14.20 2.23 -3.92
C THR A 177 14.36 1.61 -5.29
N GLY A 178 13.33 1.64 -6.13
CA GLY A 178 13.36 1.09 -7.48
C GLY A 178 12.73 2.00 -8.51
N ASP A 179 13.02 1.74 -9.78
CA ASP A 179 12.29 2.33 -10.89
C ASP A 179 10.84 1.86 -10.89
N LEU A 180 9.89 2.77 -11.17
CA LEU A 180 8.47 2.46 -11.12
C LEU A 180 8.09 1.31 -12.06
N ASN A 181 8.63 1.33 -13.29
CA ASN A 181 8.29 0.32 -14.29
C ASN A 181 8.85 -1.04 -13.88
N GLU A 182 10.13 -1.09 -13.45
CA GLU A 182 10.75 -2.33 -12.98
C GLU A 182 9.96 -2.95 -11.82
N ILE A 183 9.60 -2.16 -10.81
CA ILE A 183 8.84 -2.64 -9.66
C ILE A 183 7.43 -3.07 -10.06
N SER A 184 6.76 -2.31 -10.94
CA SER A 184 5.43 -2.66 -11.45
C SER A 184 5.45 -3.99 -12.22
N ASP A 185 6.46 -4.20 -13.08
CA ASP A 185 6.62 -5.46 -13.83
C ASP A 185 6.85 -6.64 -12.89
N ARG A 186 7.70 -6.48 -11.87
CA ARG A 186 7.95 -7.51 -10.85
C ARG A 186 6.70 -7.86 -10.06
N LEU A 187 5.93 -6.85 -9.64
CA LEU A 187 4.65 -7.05 -8.94
C LEU A 187 3.67 -7.83 -9.83
N GLN A 188 3.51 -7.40 -11.10
CA GLN A 188 2.59 -8.03 -12.05
C GLN A 188 2.96 -9.49 -12.34
N ALA A 189 4.26 -9.81 -12.42
CA ALA A 189 4.73 -11.18 -12.68
C ALA A 189 4.36 -12.16 -11.56
N THR A 190 4.01 -11.68 -10.38
CA THR A 190 3.68 -12.52 -9.20
C THR A 190 2.24 -12.41 -8.75
N TYR A 191 1.39 -11.68 -9.49
CA TYR A 191 -0.01 -11.53 -9.12
C TYR A 191 -0.78 -12.85 -9.16
N GLU A 192 -1.50 -13.11 -8.08
CA GLU A 192 -2.66 -14.00 -8.13
C GLU A 192 -3.83 -13.15 -8.67
N TYR A 193 -4.27 -13.44 -9.89
CA TYR A 193 -5.26 -12.62 -10.59
C TYR A 193 -6.69 -12.96 -10.21
N GLY A 194 -7.51 -11.91 -10.13
CA GLY A 194 -8.95 -11.98 -10.17
C GLY A 194 -9.51 -11.09 -11.28
N PHE A 195 -10.63 -11.48 -11.86
CA PHE A 195 -11.36 -10.63 -12.80
C PHE A 195 -12.37 -9.78 -12.04
N MET A 196 -12.49 -8.51 -12.40
CA MET A 196 -13.59 -7.67 -11.94
C MET A 196 -14.84 -8.10 -12.69
N VAL A 197 -15.83 -8.59 -11.97
CA VAL A 197 -17.15 -8.84 -12.55
C VAL A 197 -17.80 -7.47 -12.71
N GLY A 198 -17.96 -7.04 -13.97
CA GLY A 198 -18.70 -5.83 -14.33
C GLY A 198 -20.22 -6.02 -14.17
#